data_3e8693f55a655adc864853109523892c
#
_entry.id   3e8693f55a655adc864853109523892c
#
_cell.length_a   1.000
_cell.length_b   1.000
_cell.length_c   1.000
_cell.angle_alpha   90.00
_cell.angle_beta   90.00
_cell.angle_gamma   90.00
#
_symmetry.space_group_name_H-M   'P 1'
#
loop_
_entity.id
_entity.type
_entity.pdbx_description
1 polymer ?
#
loop_
_entity_poly.entity_id
_entity_poly.type
_entity_poly.pdbx_seq_one_letter_code
_entity_poly.pdbx_strand_id
1 'polypeptide(L)'
;MGPFPSPAQDYVERRISLDEQLIRSPSSTYFMRAGQSYWRAGIMKDALLVVDSGVRACDGSIVICAIAGEFTLRRIRFSRSTVLERLDDPLKCDDLSELDDSGVFGVVIYIINDARSDEFDDCPVM
;
A
#
# COMPACT_ATOMS: atom_id res chain seq x y z
N MET A 1 -1.43 20.74 35.05
CA MET A 1 -1.69 19.85 33.91
C MET A 1 -1.96 18.44 34.40
N GLY A 2 -2.95 17.82 33.84
CA GLY A 2 -3.17 16.42 34.15
C GLY A 2 -1.99 15.57 33.73
N PRO A 3 -1.75 14.44 34.38
CA PRO A 3 -0.66 13.54 34.00
C PRO A 3 -0.85 12.92 32.61
N PHE A 4 -2.07 12.93 32.12
CA PHE A 4 -2.36 12.34 30.83
C PHE A 4 -3.04 13.35 29.93
N PRO A 5 -2.31 14.06 29.08
CA PRO A 5 -2.96 14.86 28.07
C PRO A 5 -3.82 13.98 27.17
N SER A 6 -5.00 14.47 26.84
CA SER A 6 -5.88 13.73 25.94
C SER A 6 -5.22 13.52 24.59
N PRO A 7 -5.25 12.32 24.04
CA PRO A 7 -4.75 12.11 22.67
C PRO A 7 -5.42 13.03 21.66
N ALA A 8 -6.71 13.32 21.84
CA ALA A 8 -7.42 14.22 20.96
C ALA A 8 -6.88 15.64 21.04
N GLN A 9 -6.52 16.09 22.24
CA GLN A 9 -5.94 17.40 22.43
C GLN A 9 -4.60 17.52 21.73
N ASP A 10 -3.79 16.49 21.81
CA ASP A 10 -2.49 16.47 21.15
C ASP A 10 -2.63 16.60 19.64
N TYR A 11 -3.59 15.91 19.05
CA TYR A 11 -3.86 16.03 17.62
C TYR A 11 -4.43 17.36 17.20
N VAL A 12 -5.26 17.95 18.04
CA VAL A 12 -5.87 19.24 17.74
C VAL A 12 -4.85 20.37 17.76
N GLU A 13 -3.92 20.34 18.70
CA GLU A 13 -2.92 21.39 18.86
C GLU A 13 -1.83 21.37 17.81
N ARG A 14 -1.63 20.24 17.15
CA ARG A 14 -0.56 20.08 16.17
C ARG A 14 -1.15 19.85 14.79
N ARG A 15 -0.79 20.72 13.88
CA ARG A 15 -1.08 20.47 12.48
C ARG A 15 -0.13 19.40 12.00
N ILE A 16 -0.69 18.40 11.35
CA ILE A 16 0.07 17.28 10.84
C ILE A 16 0.26 17.48 9.35
N SER A 17 1.52 17.52 8.94
CA SER A 17 1.86 17.44 7.52
C SER A 17 2.02 15.96 7.17
N LEU A 18 1.17 15.46 6.28
CA LEU A 18 1.29 14.09 5.82
C LEU A 18 2.58 13.86 5.06
N ASP A 19 3.04 14.87 4.34
CA ASP A 19 4.29 14.77 3.61
C ASP A 19 5.46 14.51 4.54
N GLU A 20 5.53 15.23 5.64
CA GLU A 20 6.58 15.02 6.64
C GLU A 20 6.48 13.66 7.30
N GLN A 21 5.25 13.19 7.52
CA GLN A 21 5.02 11.93 8.21
C GLN A 21 5.30 10.72 7.33
N LEU A 22 4.90 10.78 6.07
CA LEU A 22 4.83 9.61 5.22
C LEU A 22 5.89 9.59 4.13
N ILE A 23 6.39 10.74 3.72
CA ILE A 23 7.29 10.82 2.57
C ILE A 23 8.68 11.17 3.04
N ARG A 24 9.56 10.14 3.08
CA ARG A 24 10.95 10.34 3.47
C ARG A 24 11.84 10.73 2.30
N SER A 25 11.49 10.26 1.11
CA SER A 25 12.27 10.49 -0.10
C SER A 25 11.36 10.97 -1.21
N PRO A 26 11.08 12.28 -1.27
CA PRO A 26 10.14 12.81 -2.26
C PRO A 26 10.49 12.47 -3.69
N SER A 27 11.77 12.41 -4.03
CA SER A 27 12.21 12.14 -5.40
C SER A 27 11.91 10.71 -5.86
N SER A 28 11.68 9.78 -4.94
CA SER A 28 11.39 8.38 -5.28
C SER A 28 9.99 7.94 -4.88
N THR A 29 9.16 8.85 -4.39
CA THR A 29 7.84 8.55 -3.88
C THR A 29 6.77 8.92 -4.90
N TYR A 30 5.84 8.01 -5.10
CA TYR A 30 4.73 8.15 -6.03
C TYR A 30 3.42 7.81 -5.34
N PHE A 31 2.34 8.39 -5.83
CA PHE A 31 0.99 8.09 -5.37
C PHE A 31 0.23 7.34 -6.45
N MET A 32 -0.46 6.29 -6.07
CA MET A 32 -1.30 5.51 -6.97
C MET A 32 -2.62 5.20 -6.29
N ARG A 33 -3.66 4.99 -7.09
CA ARG A 33 -4.96 4.58 -6.60
C ARG A 33 -5.16 3.10 -6.86
N ALA A 34 -5.71 2.39 -5.88
CA ALA A 34 -6.07 0.99 -6.07
C ALA A 34 -7.30 0.90 -6.97
N GLY A 35 -7.21 0.10 -8.03
CA GLY A 35 -8.33 -0.05 -8.97
C GLY A 35 -9.42 -0.98 -8.50
N GLN A 36 -9.17 -1.74 -7.45
CA GLN A 36 -10.13 -2.66 -6.85
C GLN A 36 -9.76 -2.91 -5.39
N SER A 37 -10.65 -3.56 -4.68
CA SER A 37 -10.38 -3.93 -3.29
C SER A 37 -9.55 -5.21 -3.21
N TYR A 38 -8.63 -5.23 -2.25
CA TYR A 38 -7.85 -6.40 -1.89
C TYR A 38 -7.97 -6.57 -0.37
N TRP A 39 -9.06 -7.17 0.05
CA TRP A 39 -9.44 -7.21 1.46
C TRP A 39 -8.38 -7.85 2.36
N ARG A 40 -7.72 -8.89 1.88
CA ARG A 40 -6.68 -9.57 2.64
C ARG A 40 -5.47 -8.69 2.91
N ALA A 41 -5.23 -7.73 2.04
CA ALA A 41 -4.12 -6.80 2.19
C ALA A 41 -4.53 -5.50 2.86
N GLY A 42 -5.80 -5.34 3.20
CA GLY A 42 -6.29 -4.11 3.79
C GLY A 42 -6.37 -2.95 2.82
N ILE A 43 -6.52 -3.24 1.53
CA ILE A 43 -6.62 -2.24 0.48
C ILE A 43 -8.05 -2.20 -0.02
N MET A 44 -8.68 -1.04 0.09
CA MET A 44 -10.01 -0.82 -0.48
C MET A 44 -9.89 -0.20 -1.86
N LYS A 45 -10.91 -0.38 -2.67
CA LYS A 45 -10.97 0.30 -3.97
C LYS A 45 -10.78 1.80 -3.77
N ASP A 46 -10.00 2.41 -4.63
CA ASP A 46 -9.64 3.83 -4.61
C ASP A 46 -8.74 4.23 -3.44
N ALA A 47 -8.24 3.29 -2.66
CA ALA A 47 -7.25 3.60 -1.63
C ALA A 47 -6.05 4.31 -2.24
N LEU A 48 -5.50 5.26 -1.51
CA LEU A 48 -4.28 5.94 -1.90
C LEU A 48 -3.09 5.09 -1.47
N LEU A 49 -2.30 4.69 -2.43
CA LEU A 49 -1.09 3.90 -2.19
C LEU A 49 0.10 4.82 -2.28
N VAL A 50 0.90 4.86 -1.23
CA VAL A 50 2.17 5.59 -1.23
C VAL A 50 3.24 4.58 -1.59
N VAL A 51 3.90 4.81 -2.72
CA VAL A 51 4.85 3.88 -3.33
C VAL A 51 6.22 4.51 -3.38
N ASP A 52 7.22 3.82 -2.87
CA ASP A 52 8.60 4.30 -2.91
C ASP A 52 9.43 3.37 -3.80
N SER A 53 9.95 3.93 -4.88
CA SER A 53 10.78 3.17 -5.82
C SER A 53 12.22 2.99 -5.33
N GLY A 54 12.63 3.72 -4.31
CA GLY A 54 13.97 3.63 -3.73
C GLY A 54 14.08 2.68 -2.55
N VAL A 55 12.96 2.14 -2.08
CA VAL A 55 12.95 1.22 -0.94
C VAL A 55 13.17 -0.21 -1.44
N ARG A 56 13.98 -0.95 -0.72
CA ARG A 56 14.22 -2.35 -1.03
C ARG A 56 13.07 -3.21 -0.53
N ALA A 57 12.55 -4.06 -1.39
CA ALA A 57 11.49 -4.99 -1.00
C ALA A 57 12.01 -6.04 -0.03
N CYS A 58 11.20 -6.36 0.97
CA CYS A 58 11.45 -7.44 1.92
C CYS A 58 10.45 -8.55 1.68
N ASP A 59 10.70 -9.72 2.28
CA ASP A 59 9.72 -10.80 2.20
C ASP A 59 8.37 -10.35 2.75
N GLY A 60 7.33 -10.48 1.96
CA GLY A 60 6.00 -10.04 2.33
C GLY A 60 5.66 -8.61 1.94
N SER A 61 6.58 -7.86 1.37
CA SER A 61 6.27 -6.51 0.89
C SER A 61 5.22 -6.54 -0.21
N ILE A 62 4.36 -5.53 -0.22
CA ILE A 62 3.45 -5.30 -1.34
C ILE A 62 4.19 -4.43 -2.34
N VAL A 63 4.27 -4.88 -3.56
CA VAL A 63 5.02 -4.20 -4.61
C VAL A 63 4.13 -3.87 -5.80
N ILE A 64 4.52 -2.82 -6.51
CA ILE A 64 3.95 -2.49 -7.82
C ILE A 64 4.89 -3.06 -8.86
N CYS A 65 4.36 -3.86 -9.75
CA CYS A 65 5.16 -4.43 -10.83
C CYS A 65 4.42 -4.32 -12.16
N ALA A 66 5.18 -4.35 -13.23
CA ALA A 66 4.62 -4.27 -14.58
C ALA A 66 4.50 -5.69 -15.13
N ILE A 67 3.27 -6.09 -15.40
CA ILE A 67 2.94 -7.39 -15.97
C ILE A 67 2.02 -7.15 -17.15
N ALA A 68 2.41 -7.65 -18.31
CA ALA A 68 1.63 -7.51 -19.54
C ALA A 68 1.24 -6.05 -19.84
N GLY A 69 2.17 -5.14 -19.60
CA GLY A 69 1.99 -3.72 -19.90
C GLY A 69 1.16 -2.94 -18.88
N GLU A 70 0.79 -3.55 -17.77
CA GLU A 70 -0.01 -2.89 -16.75
C GLU A 70 0.67 -2.94 -15.40
N PHE A 71 0.52 -1.87 -14.62
CA PHE A 71 0.94 -1.87 -13.23
C PHE A 71 -0.01 -2.73 -12.41
N THR A 72 0.58 -3.63 -11.64
CA THR A 72 -0.15 -4.63 -10.90
C THR A 72 0.40 -4.73 -9.49
N LEU A 73 -0.48 -4.95 -8.51
CA LEU A 73 -0.09 -5.18 -7.13
C LEU A 73 0.18 -6.65 -6.90
N ARG A 74 1.29 -6.93 -6.24
CA ARG A 74 1.65 -8.30 -5.84
C ARG A 74 2.32 -8.26 -4.48
N ARG A 75 2.31 -9.41 -3.80
CA ARG A 75 3.09 -9.60 -2.58
C ARG A 75 4.32 -10.41 -2.93
N ILE A 76 5.49 -9.85 -2.68
CA ILE A 76 6.73 -10.55 -2.98
C ILE A 76 7.07 -11.54 -1.87
N ARG A 77 7.49 -12.74 -2.26
CA ARG A 77 7.98 -13.76 -1.33
C ARG A 77 9.34 -14.23 -1.78
N PHE A 78 10.25 -14.27 -0.83
CA PHE A 78 11.59 -14.80 -1.03
C PHE A 78 11.64 -16.17 -0.37
N SER A 79 11.62 -17.22 -1.18
CA SER A 79 11.78 -18.59 -0.71
C SER A 79 12.92 -19.21 -1.52
N ARG A 80 12.75 -20.40 -2.06
CA ARG A 80 13.76 -20.99 -2.95
C ARG A 80 13.97 -20.14 -4.20
N SER A 81 12.91 -19.52 -4.67
CA SER A 81 12.95 -18.55 -5.74
C SER A 81 12.04 -17.39 -5.35
N THR A 82 12.21 -16.25 -5.99
CA THR A 82 11.34 -15.11 -5.74
C THR A 82 10.05 -15.31 -6.51
N VAL A 83 8.93 -15.27 -5.82
CA VAL A 83 7.60 -15.36 -6.42
C VAL A 83 6.78 -14.15 -6.05
N LEU A 84 5.82 -13.84 -6.90
CA LEU A 84 4.91 -12.71 -6.73
C LEU A 84 3.51 -13.27 -6.53
N GLU A 85 3.05 -13.27 -5.29
CA GLU A 85 1.72 -13.76 -4.93
C GLU A 85 0.67 -12.72 -5.27
N ARG A 86 -0.48 -13.18 -5.73
CA ARG A 86 -1.63 -12.30 -5.87
C ARG A 86 -2.17 -11.96 -4.49
N LEU A 87 -2.58 -10.71 -4.30
CA LEU A 87 -3.09 -10.26 -3.01
C LEU A 87 -4.45 -10.85 -2.67
N ASP A 88 -5.24 -11.19 -3.67
CA ASP A 88 -6.56 -11.78 -3.48
C ASP A 88 -6.54 -13.31 -3.37
N ASP A 89 -5.48 -13.93 -3.86
CA ASP A 89 -5.35 -15.39 -3.85
C ASP A 89 -3.87 -15.79 -3.75
N PRO A 90 -3.38 -16.04 -2.52
CA PRO A 90 -1.96 -16.37 -2.33
C PRO A 90 -1.51 -17.64 -3.01
N LEU A 91 -2.44 -18.51 -3.41
CA LEU A 91 -2.10 -19.73 -4.14
C LEU A 91 -1.75 -19.46 -5.59
N LYS A 92 -2.11 -18.30 -6.10
CA LYS A 92 -1.77 -17.88 -7.46
C LYS A 92 -0.55 -16.98 -7.40
N CYS A 93 0.47 -17.36 -8.10
CA CYS A 93 1.75 -16.67 -8.14
C CYS A 93 2.19 -16.42 -9.57
N ASP A 94 2.96 -15.37 -9.73
CA ASP A 94 3.65 -15.09 -10.98
C ASP A 94 5.16 -15.22 -10.73
N ASP A 95 5.88 -15.72 -11.73
CA ASP A 95 7.34 -15.78 -11.66
C ASP A 95 7.93 -14.42 -12.05
N LEU A 96 9.13 -14.13 -11.56
CA LEU A 96 9.82 -12.91 -11.96
C LEU A 96 10.04 -12.85 -13.48
N SER A 97 10.17 -13.99 -14.14
CA SER A 97 10.34 -14.04 -15.59
C SER A 97 9.14 -13.48 -16.36
N GLU A 98 7.98 -13.40 -15.73
CA GLU A 98 6.76 -12.85 -16.35
C GLU A 98 6.69 -11.34 -16.27
N LEU A 99 7.60 -10.72 -15.52
CA LEU A 99 7.62 -9.26 -15.42
C LEU A 99 8.13 -8.64 -16.72
N ASP A 100 7.58 -7.47 -17.04
CA ASP A 100 8.10 -6.66 -18.12
C ASP A 100 9.51 -6.18 -17.77
N ASP A 101 10.22 -5.62 -18.75
CA ASP A 101 11.60 -5.18 -18.57
C ASP A 101 11.77 -4.21 -17.40
N SER A 102 10.74 -3.44 -17.07
CA SER A 102 10.76 -2.53 -15.94
C SER A 102 10.76 -3.24 -14.58
N GLY A 103 10.31 -4.50 -14.54
CA GLY A 103 10.31 -5.29 -13.32
C GLY A 103 9.44 -4.71 -12.22
N VAL A 104 9.96 -4.75 -10.99
CA VAL A 104 9.31 -4.16 -9.83
C VAL A 104 9.53 -2.65 -9.86
N PHE A 105 8.44 -1.88 -9.93
CA PHE A 105 8.51 -0.43 -9.96
C PHE A 105 8.84 0.15 -8.58
N GLY A 106 8.20 -0.33 -7.54
CA GLY A 106 8.39 0.18 -6.20
C GLY A 106 7.64 -0.62 -5.17
N VAL A 107 7.84 -0.23 -3.91
CA VAL A 107 7.24 -0.87 -2.74
C VAL A 107 6.13 0.00 -2.20
N VAL A 108 4.98 -0.58 -1.90
CA VAL A 108 3.90 0.13 -1.23
C VAL A 108 4.29 0.26 0.24
N ILE A 109 4.50 1.50 0.68
CA ILE A 109 4.92 1.78 2.05
C ILE A 109 3.77 2.20 2.94
N TYR A 110 2.70 2.77 2.38
CA TYR A 110 1.50 3.12 3.13
C TYR A 110 0.26 2.88 2.28
N ILE A 111 -0.80 2.51 2.96
CA ILE A 111 -2.12 2.30 2.37
C ILE A 111 -3.08 3.23 3.11
N ILE A 112 -3.71 4.14 2.38
CA ILE A 112 -4.64 5.10 2.98
C ILE A 112 -6.01 4.85 2.39
N ASN A 113 -6.90 4.30 3.21
CA ASN A 113 -8.29 4.05 2.85
C ASN A 113 -9.15 5.23 3.30
N ASP A 114 -10.12 5.58 2.47
CA ASP A 114 -11.10 6.59 2.87
C ASP A 114 -12.17 5.94 3.72
N ALA A 115 -12.25 6.34 4.98
CA ALA A 115 -13.22 5.80 5.92
C ALA A 115 -14.68 6.17 5.59
N ARG A 116 -14.85 7.09 4.65
CA ARG A 116 -16.18 7.56 4.23
C ARG A 116 -16.62 6.91 2.92
N SER A 117 -15.90 5.90 2.44
CA SER A 117 -16.22 5.26 1.17
C SER A 117 -17.55 4.52 1.26
N ASP A 118 -18.19 4.31 0.11
CA ASP A 118 -19.45 3.59 0.02
C ASP A 118 -19.34 2.16 0.56
N GLU A 119 -18.16 1.59 0.53
CA GLU A 119 -17.94 0.25 1.07
C GLU A 119 -18.16 0.18 2.58
N PHE A 120 -17.98 1.30 3.27
CA PHE A 120 -18.31 1.39 4.69
C PHE A 120 -19.76 1.80 4.91
N ASP A 121 -20.32 2.58 4.00
CA ASP A 121 -21.69 3.07 4.12
C ASP A 121 -22.71 1.95 4.02
N ASP A 122 -22.35 0.86 3.39
CA ASP A 122 -23.20 -0.32 3.31
C ASP A 122 -23.29 -1.07 4.63
N CYS A 123 -22.53 -0.67 5.60
CA CYS A 123 -22.62 -1.24 6.92
C CYS A 123 -23.96 -0.86 7.54
N PRO A 124 -24.85 -1.82 7.79
CA PRO A 124 -26.25 -1.48 8.05
C PRO A 124 -26.49 -0.75 9.33
N VAL A 125 -25.67 -0.89 10.27
CA VAL A 125 -25.95 -0.31 11.56
C VAL A 125 -24.75 0.25 12.20
N MET A 126 -24.89 1.40 12.53
CA MET A 126 -23.91 2.03 13.39
C MET A 126 -24.62 2.87 14.42
#